data_30dc8501fca675086263caf0ac5cf626
#
_entry.id   30dc8501fca675086263caf0ac5cf626
#
_cell.length_a   1.000
_cell.length_b   1.000
_cell.length_c   1.000
_cell.angle_alpha   90.00
_cell.angle_beta   90.00
_cell.angle_gamma   90.00
#
_symmetry.space_group_name_H-M   'P 1'
#
loop_
_entity.id
_entity.type
_entity.pdbx_description
1 polymer ?
#
loop_
_entity_poly.entity_id
_entity_poly.type
_entity_poly.pdbx_seq_one_letter_code
_entity_poly.pdbx_strand_id
1 'polypeptide(L)'
;MANQKKHQNGGFSSSIGFVIACVGSAVGLGNIWLFPYRLGQYGGAAFLIPYLLFVFLFGWVGLSAEFGIGRLAGTGTIGAYERCFQERDPRLKRVGSVVSWLPLMGSLGIAIGYAVILGWVLNSLAGALSGTLMTAEPTAFFTAAASHF
;
A
#
# COMPACT_ATOMS: atom_id res chain seq x y z
N MET A 1 18.60 -40.28 -9.48
CA MET A 1 18.93 -39.11 -8.62
C MET A 1 18.35 -37.87 -9.27
N ALA A 2 17.14 -37.48 -8.85
CA ALA A 2 16.44 -36.35 -9.41
C ALA A 2 16.99 -35.05 -8.80
N ASN A 3 17.60 -34.24 -9.63
CA ASN A 3 18.11 -32.91 -9.30
C ASN A 3 16.94 -31.99 -9.03
N GLN A 4 16.51 -31.86 -7.77
CA GLN A 4 15.56 -30.86 -7.34
C GLN A 4 16.23 -29.48 -7.50
N LYS A 5 15.94 -28.78 -8.59
CA LYS A 5 16.19 -27.36 -8.72
C LYS A 5 15.42 -26.68 -7.58
N LYS A 6 16.15 -26.35 -6.52
CA LYS A 6 15.70 -25.51 -5.44
C LYS A 6 15.31 -24.17 -6.07
N HIS A 7 14.02 -23.94 -6.31
CA HIS A 7 13.52 -22.61 -6.62
C HIS A 7 13.97 -21.72 -5.46
N GLN A 8 14.98 -20.90 -5.71
CA GLN A 8 15.35 -19.82 -4.82
C GLN A 8 14.19 -18.83 -4.92
N ASN A 9 13.19 -19.04 -4.07
CA ASN A 9 12.20 -18.00 -3.80
C ASN A 9 13.00 -16.80 -3.29
N GLY A 10 12.94 -15.68 -4.01
CA GLY A 10 13.65 -14.46 -3.69
C GLY A 10 13.17 -13.88 -2.35
N GLY A 11 13.60 -14.49 -1.27
CA GLY A 11 13.42 -14.01 0.07
C GLY A 11 14.50 -12.97 0.41
N PHE A 12 14.21 -12.09 1.34
CA PHE A 12 15.20 -11.14 1.85
C PHE A 12 16.38 -11.90 2.49
N SER A 13 17.59 -11.49 2.17
CA SER A 13 18.83 -12.10 2.69
C SER A 13 19.10 -11.74 4.15
N SER A 14 18.46 -10.69 4.68
CA SER A 14 18.60 -10.27 6.07
C SER A 14 17.27 -9.81 6.68
N SER A 15 17.09 -10.04 7.99
CA SER A 15 15.91 -9.56 8.72
C SER A 15 15.83 -8.03 8.74
N ILE A 16 16.98 -7.35 8.81
CA ILE A 16 17.04 -5.89 8.78
C ILE A 16 16.61 -5.35 7.42
N GLY A 17 17.07 -5.95 6.33
CA GLY A 17 16.64 -5.59 4.97
C GLY A 17 15.14 -5.75 4.77
N PHE A 18 14.55 -6.82 5.32
CA PHE A 18 13.11 -7.03 5.31
C PHE A 18 12.37 -5.92 6.07
N VAL A 19 12.81 -5.59 7.30
CA VAL A 19 12.18 -4.54 8.11
C VAL A 19 12.26 -3.18 7.41
N ILE A 20 13.43 -2.81 6.86
CA ILE A 20 13.60 -1.55 6.13
C ILE A 20 12.68 -1.49 4.90
N ALA A 21 12.55 -2.59 4.16
CA ALA A 21 11.64 -2.66 3.02
C ALA A 21 10.18 -2.51 3.43
N CYS A 22 9.77 -3.14 4.54
CA CYS A 22 8.41 -2.99 5.09
C CYS A 22 8.14 -1.53 5.53
N VAL A 23 9.07 -0.91 6.24
CA VAL A 23 8.95 0.50 6.66
C VAL A 23 8.87 1.42 5.44
N GLY A 24 9.76 1.23 4.46
CA GLY A 24 9.76 2.03 3.22
C GLY A 24 8.46 1.87 2.43
N SER A 25 7.92 0.67 2.36
CA SER A 25 6.63 0.39 1.71
C SER A 25 5.44 0.98 2.47
N ALA A 26 5.53 1.09 3.78
CA ALA A 26 4.46 1.65 4.61
C ALA A 26 4.39 3.19 4.56
N VAL A 27 5.51 3.87 4.26
CA VAL A 27 5.55 5.34 4.14
C VAL A 27 5.01 5.75 2.78
N GLY A 28 3.80 6.28 2.78
CA GLY A 28 3.13 6.74 1.56
C GLY A 28 2.64 8.19 1.70
N LEU A 29 2.05 8.70 0.62
CA LEU A 29 1.46 10.04 0.57
C LEU A 29 0.40 10.26 1.67
N GLY A 30 -0.31 9.20 2.06
CA GLY A 30 -1.26 9.23 3.17
C GLY A 30 -0.61 9.69 4.48
N ASN A 31 0.60 9.24 4.76
CA ASN A 31 1.31 9.58 5.99
C ASN A 31 1.88 10.99 5.95
N ILE A 32 2.32 11.45 4.77
CA ILE A 32 2.99 12.75 4.61
C ILE A 32 1.97 13.88 4.46
N TRP A 33 0.87 13.64 3.75
CA TRP A 33 -0.11 14.68 3.42
C TRP A 33 -1.45 14.49 4.15
N LEU A 34 -2.10 13.33 3.97
CA LEU A 34 -3.47 13.14 4.47
C LEU A 34 -3.51 13.07 6.01
N PHE A 35 -2.54 12.42 6.63
CA PHE A 35 -2.52 12.27 8.10
C PHE A 35 -2.33 13.61 8.83
N PRO A 36 -1.34 14.48 8.49
CA PRO A 36 -1.22 15.79 9.13
C PRO A 36 -2.45 16.67 8.92
N TYR A 37 -3.05 16.62 7.72
CA TYR A 37 -4.26 17.36 7.41
C TYR A 37 -5.45 16.91 8.31
N ARG A 38 -5.67 15.60 8.43
CA ARG A 38 -6.71 15.03 9.29
C ARG A 38 -6.44 15.31 10.77
N LEU A 39 -5.19 15.22 11.19
CA LEU A 39 -4.79 15.55 12.56
C LEU A 39 -5.18 16.99 12.92
N GLY A 40 -4.93 17.95 12.02
CA GLY A 40 -5.32 19.34 12.21
C GLY A 40 -6.83 19.54 12.22
N GLN A 41 -7.58 18.88 11.34
CA GLN A 41 -9.04 18.99 11.24
C GLN A 41 -9.79 18.41 12.45
N TYR A 42 -9.31 17.31 13.01
CA TYR A 42 -10.04 16.54 14.03
C TYR A 42 -9.53 16.75 15.46
N GLY A 43 -8.95 17.92 15.74
CA GLY A 43 -8.60 18.33 17.09
C GLY A 43 -7.27 17.77 17.63
N GLY A 44 -6.30 17.48 16.76
CA GLY A 44 -4.95 17.14 17.16
C GLY A 44 -4.86 15.92 18.06
N ALA A 45 -4.53 16.14 19.33
CA ALA A 45 -4.36 15.06 20.32
C ALA A 45 -5.61 14.21 20.52
N ALA A 46 -6.81 14.80 20.41
CA ALA A 46 -8.07 14.07 20.53
C ALA A 46 -8.25 13.03 19.42
N PHE A 47 -7.77 13.33 18.21
CA PHE A 47 -7.73 12.37 17.10
C PHE A 47 -6.59 11.38 17.24
N LEU A 48 -5.42 11.81 17.74
CA LEU A 48 -4.22 10.99 17.81
C LEU A 48 -4.38 9.78 18.75
N ILE A 49 -5.06 9.95 19.89
CA ILE A 49 -5.24 8.89 20.88
C ILE A 49 -5.99 7.68 20.29
N PRO A 50 -7.23 7.83 19.78
CA PRO A 50 -7.94 6.71 19.16
C PRO A 50 -7.21 6.17 17.91
N TYR A 51 -6.56 7.03 17.14
CA TYR A 51 -5.76 6.61 15.99
C TYR A 51 -4.65 5.64 16.39
N LEU A 52 -3.82 5.99 17.38
CA LEU A 52 -2.74 5.13 17.86
C LEU A 52 -3.26 3.81 18.44
N LEU A 53 -4.39 3.85 19.16
CA LEU A 53 -5.02 2.65 19.68
C LEU A 53 -5.43 1.70 18.55
N PHE A 54 -6.08 2.21 17.52
CA PHE A 54 -6.48 1.41 16.35
C PHE A 54 -5.27 0.92 15.54
N VAL A 55 -4.26 1.77 15.32
CA VAL A 55 -3.02 1.36 14.64
C VAL A 55 -2.32 0.23 15.37
N PHE A 56 -2.22 0.32 16.70
CA PHE A 56 -1.61 -0.75 17.49
C PHE A 56 -2.42 -2.05 17.41
N LEU A 57 -3.73 -1.96 17.61
CA LEU A 57 -4.62 -3.12 17.66
C LEU A 57 -4.72 -3.81 16.29
N PHE A 58 -5.05 -3.06 15.26
CA PHE A 58 -5.17 -3.61 13.90
C PHE A 58 -3.82 -3.89 13.25
N GLY A 59 -2.80 -3.09 13.53
CA GLY A 59 -1.45 -3.32 13.04
C GLY A 59 -0.88 -4.64 13.57
N TRP A 60 -1.00 -4.89 14.87
CA TRP A 60 -0.52 -6.14 15.46
C TRP A 60 -1.23 -7.37 14.89
N VAL A 61 -2.57 -7.37 14.89
CA VAL A 61 -3.36 -8.51 14.41
C VAL A 61 -3.27 -8.65 12.90
N GLY A 62 -3.45 -7.55 12.16
CA GLY A 62 -3.48 -7.56 10.70
C GLY A 62 -2.13 -7.95 10.09
N LEU A 63 -1.04 -7.29 10.50
CA LEU A 63 0.29 -7.61 9.99
C LEU A 63 0.74 -9.02 10.36
N SER A 64 0.43 -9.48 11.58
CA SER A 64 0.75 -10.85 11.99
C SER A 64 0.03 -11.88 11.12
N ALA A 65 -1.24 -11.63 10.79
CA ALA A 65 -2.02 -12.50 9.91
C ALA A 65 -1.48 -12.47 8.47
N GLU A 66 -1.20 -11.30 7.91
CA GLU A 66 -0.65 -11.17 6.56
C GLU A 66 0.70 -11.86 6.41
N PHE A 67 1.62 -11.62 7.34
CA PHE A 67 2.92 -12.30 7.32
C PHE A 67 2.80 -13.80 7.56
N GLY A 68 1.86 -14.23 8.41
CA GLY A 68 1.56 -15.64 8.62
C GLY A 68 1.11 -16.33 7.32
N ILE A 69 0.13 -15.75 6.64
CA ILE A 69 -0.38 -16.25 5.35
C ILE A 69 0.73 -16.24 4.27
N GLY A 70 1.47 -15.14 4.16
CA GLY A 70 2.55 -15.02 3.20
C GLY A 70 3.65 -16.07 3.39
N ARG A 71 4.04 -16.34 4.64
CA ARG A 71 5.04 -17.37 4.98
C ARG A 71 4.53 -18.79 4.75
N LEU A 72 3.28 -19.05 5.09
CA LEU A 72 2.65 -20.35 4.86
C LEU A 72 2.58 -20.69 3.37
N ALA A 73 2.19 -19.71 2.57
CA ALA A 73 1.98 -19.90 1.15
C ALA A 73 3.29 -19.96 0.35
N GLY A 74 4.26 -19.11 0.66
CA GLY A 74 5.53 -18.99 -0.08
C GLY A 74 5.32 -18.63 -1.56
N THR A 75 4.17 -18.02 -1.88
CA THR A 75 3.74 -17.65 -3.24
C THR A 75 3.12 -16.25 -3.23
N GLY A 76 2.82 -15.70 -4.40
CA GLY A 76 2.10 -14.42 -4.51
C GLY A 76 0.66 -14.52 -3.98
N THR A 77 -0.04 -13.39 -3.99
CA THR A 77 -1.37 -13.21 -3.37
C THR A 77 -2.37 -14.30 -3.78
N ILE A 78 -2.48 -14.61 -5.07
CA ILE A 78 -3.43 -15.63 -5.56
C ILE A 78 -3.13 -16.99 -4.94
N GLY A 79 -1.88 -17.44 -5.01
CA GLY A 79 -1.48 -18.72 -4.45
C GLY A 79 -1.60 -18.79 -2.93
N ALA A 80 -1.45 -17.66 -2.24
CA ALA A 80 -1.64 -17.58 -0.79
C ALA A 80 -3.10 -17.86 -0.40
N TYR A 81 -4.05 -17.21 -1.06
CA TYR A 81 -5.47 -17.46 -0.82
C TYR A 81 -5.88 -18.86 -1.25
N GLU A 82 -5.43 -19.34 -2.41
CA GLU A 82 -5.69 -20.72 -2.84
C GLU A 82 -5.25 -21.74 -1.79
N ARG A 83 -4.05 -21.61 -1.24
CA ARG A 83 -3.55 -22.50 -0.19
C ARG A 83 -4.37 -22.44 1.08
N CYS A 84 -4.68 -21.23 1.57
CA CYS A 84 -5.47 -21.08 2.79
C CYS A 84 -6.85 -21.77 2.68
N PHE A 85 -7.51 -21.63 1.54
CA PHE A 85 -8.81 -22.28 1.30
C PHE A 85 -8.66 -23.78 1.08
N GLN A 86 -7.62 -24.22 0.39
CA GLN A 86 -7.34 -25.62 0.10
C GLN A 86 -7.01 -26.44 1.36
N GLU A 87 -6.33 -25.83 2.35
CA GLU A 87 -6.02 -26.49 3.61
C GLU A 87 -7.28 -26.79 4.43
N ARG A 88 -8.33 -25.99 4.26
CA ARG A 88 -9.61 -26.24 4.91
C ARG A 88 -10.44 -27.31 4.19
N ASP A 89 -10.52 -27.22 2.87
CA ASP A 89 -11.19 -28.20 1.98
C ASP A 89 -10.58 -28.08 0.56
N PRO A 90 -10.11 -29.18 -0.03
CA PRO A 90 -9.56 -29.19 -1.39
C PRO A 90 -10.50 -28.63 -2.46
N ARG A 91 -11.82 -28.72 -2.23
CA ARG A 91 -12.85 -28.19 -3.15
C ARG A 91 -12.92 -26.68 -3.17
N LEU A 92 -12.47 -26.03 -2.09
CA LEU A 92 -12.52 -24.58 -1.94
C LEU A 92 -11.35 -23.84 -2.64
N LYS A 93 -10.41 -24.55 -3.26
CA LYS A 93 -9.30 -23.94 -3.99
C LYS A 93 -9.77 -22.88 -5.00
N ARG A 94 -10.82 -23.18 -5.77
CA ARG A 94 -11.37 -22.24 -6.76
C ARG A 94 -12.00 -21.01 -6.10
N VAL A 95 -12.61 -21.17 -4.95
CA VAL A 95 -13.16 -20.04 -4.17
C VAL A 95 -12.01 -19.13 -3.70
N GLY A 96 -10.92 -19.72 -3.20
CA GLY A 96 -9.71 -18.98 -2.81
C GLY A 96 -9.14 -18.15 -3.97
N SER A 97 -9.08 -18.74 -5.17
CA SER A 97 -8.63 -18.04 -6.37
C SER A 97 -9.53 -16.84 -6.73
N VAL A 98 -10.84 -17.00 -6.66
CA VAL A 98 -11.79 -15.90 -6.94
C VAL A 98 -11.68 -14.80 -5.88
N VAL A 99 -11.63 -15.18 -4.60
CA VAL A 99 -11.52 -14.21 -3.50
C VAL A 99 -10.22 -13.40 -3.57
N SER A 100 -9.14 -13.99 -4.07
CA SER A 100 -7.84 -13.31 -4.21
C SER A 100 -7.85 -12.13 -5.18
N TRP A 101 -8.81 -12.07 -6.09
CA TRP A 101 -8.98 -10.94 -7.00
C TRP A 101 -9.43 -9.66 -6.27
N LEU A 102 -10.09 -9.79 -5.13
CA LEU A 102 -10.58 -8.64 -4.37
C LEU A 102 -9.43 -7.74 -3.85
N PRO A 103 -8.41 -8.24 -3.13
CA PRO A 103 -7.27 -7.44 -2.73
C PRO A 103 -6.41 -6.99 -3.92
N LEU A 104 -6.36 -7.76 -5.01
CA LEU A 104 -5.66 -7.39 -6.23
C LEU A 104 -6.31 -6.16 -6.90
N MET A 105 -7.63 -6.15 -7.05
CA MET A 105 -8.36 -5.01 -7.59
C MET A 105 -8.27 -3.80 -6.66
N GLY A 106 -8.28 -4.00 -5.35
CA GLY A 106 -8.07 -2.95 -4.37
C GLY A 106 -6.70 -2.29 -4.51
N SER A 107 -5.64 -3.07 -4.63
CA SER A 107 -4.29 -2.54 -4.82
C SER A 107 -4.10 -1.86 -6.17
N LEU A 108 -4.74 -2.36 -7.24
CA LEU A 108 -4.76 -1.70 -8.55
C LEU A 108 -5.46 -0.33 -8.47
N GLY A 109 -6.62 -0.25 -7.81
CA GLY A 109 -7.33 1.01 -7.60
C GLY A 109 -6.47 2.04 -6.83
N ILE A 110 -5.79 1.60 -5.78
CA ILE A 110 -4.83 2.44 -5.04
C ILE A 110 -3.70 2.90 -5.96
N ALA A 111 -3.11 2.03 -6.76
CA ALA A 111 -2.02 2.37 -7.67
C ALA A 111 -2.45 3.43 -8.70
N ILE A 112 -3.67 3.33 -9.24
CA ILE A 112 -4.23 4.34 -10.15
C ILE A 112 -4.36 5.68 -9.42
N GLY A 113 -4.93 5.70 -8.21
CA GLY A 113 -5.04 6.92 -7.40
C GLY A 113 -3.69 7.58 -7.12
N TYR A 114 -2.66 6.78 -6.79
CA TYR A 114 -1.30 7.29 -6.61
C TYR A 114 -0.70 7.85 -7.90
N ALA A 115 -0.96 7.24 -9.05
CA ALA A 115 -0.49 7.74 -10.34
C ALA A 115 -1.05 9.14 -10.65
N VAL A 116 -2.31 9.39 -10.36
CA VAL A 116 -2.93 10.72 -10.52
C VAL A 116 -2.27 11.75 -9.61
N ILE A 117 -2.09 11.43 -8.33
CA ILE A 117 -1.44 12.34 -7.37
C ILE A 117 0.01 12.63 -7.79
N LEU A 118 0.73 11.60 -8.26
CA LEU A 118 2.10 11.76 -8.78
C LEU A 118 2.12 12.72 -9.98
N GLY A 119 1.13 12.62 -10.88
CA GLY A 119 0.96 13.56 -11.98
C GLY A 119 0.83 15.00 -11.52
N TRP A 120 0.03 15.27 -10.48
CA TRP A 120 -0.10 16.61 -9.89
C TRP A 120 1.20 17.10 -9.25
N VAL A 121 1.93 16.23 -8.55
CA VAL A 121 3.23 16.57 -7.95
C VAL A 121 4.24 16.94 -9.04
N LEU A 122 4.31 16.16 -10.13
CA LEU A 122 5.22 16.45 -11.24
C LEU A 122 4.85 17.74 -11.97
N ASN A 123 3.56 18.01 -12.15
CA ASN A 123 3.09 19.27 -12.73
C ASN A 123 3.46 20.47 -11.83
N SER A 124 3.28 20.35 -10.53
CA SER A 124 3.69 21.37 -9.56
C SER A 124 5.20 21.59 -9.57
N LEU A 125 5.99 20.52 -9.68
CA LEU A 125 7.44 20.62 -9.81
C LEU A 125 7.85 21.34 -11.10
N ALA A 126 7.25 21.01 -12.22
CA ALA A 126 7.50 21.71 -13.49
C ALA A 126 7.11 23.19 -13.41
N GLY A 127 5.98 23.52 -12.78
CA GLY A 127 5.56 24.90 -12.52
C GLY A 127 6.51 25.67 -11.61
N ALA A 128 7.08 25.02 -10.60
CA ALA A 128 8.07 25.61 -9.72
C ALA A 128 9.40 25.91 -10.48
N LEU A 129 9.86 24.97 -11.29
CA LEU A 129 11.09 25.10 -12.07
C LEU A 129 10.96 26.17 -13.17
N SER A 130 9.80 26.31 -13.77
CA SER A 130 9.52 27.35 -14.79
C SER A 130 9.20 28.72 -14.21
N GLY A 131 9.05 28.84 -12.88
CA GLY A 131 8.68 30.08 -12.20
C GLY A 131 7.20 30.43 -12.30
N THR A 132 6.38 29.66 -13.00
CA THR A 132 4.94 29.91 -13.16
C THR A 132 4.18 29.78 -11.83
N LEU A 133 4.65 28.92 -10.92
CA LEU A 133 4.03 28.75 -9.59
C LEU A 133 4.23 29.98 -8.70
N MET A 134 5.27 30.78 -8.94
CA MET A 134 5.57 31.99 -8.18
C MET A 134 4.65 33.16 -8.53
N THR A 135 4.04 33.11 -9.72
CA THR A 135 3.18 34.19 -10.27
C THR A 135 1.71 33.80 -10.34
N ALA A 136 1.38 32.52 -10.23
CA ALA A 136 0.01 32.02 -10.28
C ALA A 136 -0.63 31.96 -8.89
N GLU A 137 -1.92 32.27 -8.82
CA GLU A 137 -2.72 31.96 -7.63
C GLU A 137 -2.73 30.43 -7.40
N PRO A 138 -2.41 29.95 -6.18
CA PRO A 138 -2.31 28.51 -5.91
C PRO A 138 -3.57 27.71 -6.27
N THR A 139 -4.75 28.30 -5.99
CA THR A 139 -6.04 27.69 -6.30
C THR A 139 -6.29 27.57 -7.81
N ALA A 140 -5.93 28.59 -8.58
CA ALA A 140 -6.08 28.59 -10.03
C ALA A 140 -5.15 27.58 -10.68
N PHE A 141 -3.93 27.43 -10.19
CA PHE A 141 -2.97 26.44 -10.69
C PHE A 141 -3.48 25.00 -10.49
N PHE A 142 -4.00 24.68 -9.27
CA PHE A 142 -4.55 23.35 -9.00
C PHE A 142 -5.83 23.06 -9.77
N THR A 143 -6.73 24.02 -9.93
CA THR A 143 -7.97 23.82 -10.70
C THR A 143 -7.67 23.61 -12.18
N ALA A 144 -6.71 24.33 -12.76
CA ALA A 144 -6.26 24.12 -14.12
C ALA A 144 -5.66 22.72 -14.29
N ALA A 145 -4.77 22.30 -13.38
CA ALA A 145 -4.18 20.97 -13.41
C ALA A 145 -5.24 19.86 -13.28
N ALA A 146 -6.25 20.04 -12.45
CA ALA A 146 -7.32 19.05 -12.25
C ALA A 146 -8.31 18.98 -13.42
N SER A 147 -8.48 20.04 -14.19
CA SER A 147 -9.39 20.08 -15.35
C SER A 147 -8.83 19.38 -16.61
N HIS A 148 -7.56 19.01 -16.61
CA HIS A 148 -6.90 18.31 -17.71
C HIS A 148 -6.90 16.78 -17.56
N PHE A 149 -7.47 16.23 -16.47
CA PHE A 149 -7.67 14.81 -16.21
C PHE A 149 -9.15 14.46 -16.15
#